data_413e385e75bc41ca26da8f285a712ad5
#
_entry.id   413e385e75bc41ca26da8f285a712ad5
#
_cell.length_a   1.000
_cell.length_b   1.000
_cell.length_c   1.000
_cell.angle_alpha   90.00
_cell.angle_beta   90.00
_cell.angle_gamma   90.00
#
_symmetry.space_group_name_H-M   'P 1'
#
loop_
_entity.id
_entity.type
_entity.pdbx_description
1 polymer ?
#
loop_
_entity_poly.entity_id
_entity_poly.type
_entity_poly.pdbx_seq_one_letter_code
_entity_poly.pdbx_strand_id
1 'polypeptide(L)'
;MYINFWYPICTTAELTAAAPVKAQVLALPFVAFRDGDGQAHVLSVTSVHRGGALSKGKVVSGRLACPYHGWQFDGSGRCALIPSLGPEGNIPARAKVDSYPVVERYGIVFAFLGDLSETERPAPPEVTEYNQPGWRAGLVTFDIDAYYERSIENGLDPVHNEFVHALQGNIRFRPDRMS
;
A
#
# COMPACT_ATOMS: atom_id res chain seq x y z
N MET A 1 -13.17 3.61 11.94
CA MET A 1 -12.22 3.06 10.91
C MET A 1 -12.87 3.29 9.56
N TYR A 2 -12.19 3.97 8.65
CA TYR A 2 -12.67 4.13 7.29
C TYR A 2 -12.36 2.85 6.51
N ILE A 3 -13.37 2.13 6.09
CA ILE A 3 -13.28 0.96 5.20
C ILE A 3 -13.87 1.33 3.84
N ASN A 4 -13.64 0.48 2.84
CA ASN A 4 -14.10 0.68 1.46
C ASN A 4 -13.43 1.85 0.73
N PHE A 5 -12.13 2.01 0.97
CA PHE A 5 -11.28 3.00 0.30
C PHE A 5 -9.98 2.38 -0.23
N TRP A 6 -9.39 3.07 -1.21
CA TRP A 6 -8.04 2.80 -1.69
C TRP A 6 -7.01 3.52 -0.82
N TYR A 7 -6.07 2.78 -0.26
CA TYR A 7 -5.01 3.30 0.59
C TYR A 7 -3.64 3.13 -0.06
N PRO A 8 -2.75 4.13 -0.01
CA PRO A 8 -1.38 3.98 -0.44
C PRO A 8 -0.65 3.02 0.52
N ILE A 9 0.07 2.06 -0.05
CA ILE A 9 0.80 1.03 0.68
C ILE A 9 2.31 1.32 0.67
N CYS A 10 2.87 1.56 -0.50
CA CYS A 10 4.28 1.91 -0.71
C CYS A 10 4.45 2.57 -2.08
N THR A 11 5.63 3.08 -2.36
CA THR A 11 5.95 3.52 -3.71
C THR A 11 6.26 2.34 -4.63
N THR A 12 5.97 2.49 -5.92
CA THR A 12 6.37 1.49 -6.94
C THR A 12 7.87 1.25 -6.95
N ALA A 13 8.66 2.27 -6.64
CA ALA A 13 10.13 2.18 -6.59
C ALA A 13 10.66 1.37 -5.40
N GLU A 14 9.97 1.42 -4.25
CA GLU A 14 10.30 0.61 -3.07
C GLU A 14 9.98 -0.86 -3.29
N LEU A 15 8.93 -1.15 -4.07
CA LEU A 15 8.45 -2.51 -4.28
C LEU A 15 9.22 -3.20 -5.40
N THR A 16 10.36 -3.76 -5.08
CA THR A 16 11.20 -4.53 -6.01
C THR A 16 10.83 -6.02 -6.03
N ALA A 17 11.29 -6.75 -7.06
CA ALA A 17 11.12 -8.19 -7.11
C ALA A 17 11.99 -8.95 -6.09
N ALA A 18 12.94 -8.28 -5.44
CA ALA A 18 13.92 -8.92 -4.56
C ALA A 18 13.40 -9.14 -3.13
N ALA A 19 12.59 -8.21 -2.61
CA ALA A 19 12.16 -8.24 -1.21
C ALA A 19 10.73 -7.70 -1.03
N PRO A 20 9.99 -8.24 -0.06
CA PRO A 20 8.69 -7.70 0.32
C PRO A 20 8.86 -6.38 1.08
N VAL A 21 7.86 -5.52 0.98
CA VAL A 21 7.77 -4.24 1.70
C VAL A 21 6.71 -4.37 2.80
N LYS A 22 7.07 -4.01 4.03
CA LYS A 22 6.12 -3.89 5.14
C LYS A 22 5.42 -2.55 5.05
N ALA A 23 4.10 -2.55 5.21
CA ALA A 23 3.30 -1.34 5.33
C ALA A 23 2.40 -1.41 6.58
N GLN A 24 1.93 -0.25 7.01
CA GLN A 24 0.93 -0.13 8.07
C GLN A 24 -0.10 0.92 7.66
N VAL A 25 -1.37 0.52 7.64
CA VAL A 25 -2.48 1.41 7.30
C VAL A 25 -3.58 1.21 8.34
N LEU A 26 -4.11 2.28 8.91
CA LEU A 26 -5.14 2.24 9.97
C LEU A 26 -4.75 1.34 11.16
N ALA A 27 -3.48 1.36 11.53
CA ALA A 27 -2.86 0.48 12.55
C ALA A 27 -2.84 -1.02 12.18
N LEU A 28 -3.27 -1.42 11.00
CA LEU A 28 -3.21 -2.79 10.51
C LEU A 28 -1.92 -3.00 9.70
N PRO A 29 -1.19 -4.10 9.96
CA PRO A 29 0.04 -4.39 9.25
C PRO A 29 -0.22 -5.18 7.96
N PHE A 30 0.43 -4.77 6.88
CA PHE A 30 0.37 -5.40 5.55
C PHE A 30 1.77 -5.75 5.05
N VAL A 31 1.80 -6.58 4.02
CA VAL A 31 3.01 -6.86 3.25
C VAL A 31 2.70 -6.77 1.76
N ALA A 32 3.49 -5.98 1.05
CA ALA A 32 3.46 -5.92 -0.41
C ALA A 32 4.63 -6.71 -1.00
N PHE A 33 4.44 -7.34 -2.14
CA PHE A 33 5.51 -8.02 -2.89
C PHE A 33 5.18 -8.03 -4.39
N ARG A 34 6.20 -8.28 -5.24
CA ARG A 34 6.01 -8.54 -6.66
C ARG A 34 6.12 -10.01 -6.95
N ASP A 35 5.24 -10.53 -7.79
CA ASP A 35 5.33 -11.87 -8.32
C ASP A 35 6.34 -12.00 -9.48
N GLY A 36 6.39 -13.17 -10.11
CA GLY A 36 7.29 -13.44 -11.23
C GLY A 36 6.99 -12.68 -12.51
N ASP A 37 5.76 -12.21 -12.66
CA ASP A 37 5.28 -11.42 -13.80
C ASP A 37 5.40 -9.91 -13.54
N GLY A 38 5.94 -9.52 -12.38
CA GLY A 38 6.10 -8.13 -11.97
C GLY A 38 4.83 -7.49 -11.41
N GLN A 39 3.77 -8.25 -11.18
CA GLN A 39 2.52 -7.76 -10.59
C GLN A 39 2.69 -7.50 -9.09
N ALA A 40 2.17 -6.38 -8.62
CA ALA A 40 2.14 -6.04 -7.21
C ALA A 40 0.98 -6.74 -6.50
N HIS A 41 1.26 -7.29 -5.33
CA HIS A 41 0.29 -7.94 -4.46
C HIS A 41 0.40 -7.40 -3.04
N VAL A 42 -0.72 -7.34 -2.34
CA VAL A 42 -0.78 -6.94 -0.92
C VAL A 42 -1.52 -8.01 -0.14
N LEU A 43 -0.86 -8.52 0.90
CA LEU A 43 -1.39 -9.55 1.78
C LEU A 43 -1.40 -9.09 3.24
N SER A 44 -2.18 -9.79 4.07
CA SER A 44 -2.03 -9.73 5.52
C SER A 44 -0.62 -10.18 5.91
N VAL A 45 0.02 -9.46 6.85
CA VAL A 45 1.41 -9.75 7.25
C VAL A 45 1.56 -11.05 8.03
N THR A 46 0.49 -11.54 8.65
CA THR A 46 0.54 -12.66 9.60
C THR A 46 0.30 -13.99 8.89
N SER A 47 1.30 -14.85 8.88
CA SER A 47 1.19 -16.21 8.34
C SER A 47 0.21 -17.06 9.16
N VAL A 48 -0.70 -17.78 8.49
CA VAL A 48 -1.72 -18.65 9.10
C VAL A 48 -1.16 -19.88 9.80
N HIS A 49 0.11 -20.24 9.56
CA HIS A 49 0.71 -21.42 10.19
C HIS A 49 0.96 -21.20 11.68
N ARG A 50 1.84 -20.23 12.01
CA ARG A 50 2.24 -19.92 13.40
C ARG A 50 2.54 -18.44 13.60
N GLY A 51 1.81 -17.55 12.95
CA GLY A 51 1.92 -16.10 13.14
C GLY A 51 3.23 -15.47 12.66
N GLY A 52 4.03 -16.17 11.83
CA GLY A 52 5.26 -15.62 11.30
C GLY A 52 5.00 -14.36 10.46
N ALA A 53 5.82 -13.31 10.63
CA ALA A 53 5.69 -12.07 9.89
C ALA A 53 6.18 -12.24 8.45
N LEU A 54 5.27 -12.28 7.47
CA LEU A 54 5.58 -12.43 6.05
C LEU A 54 6.46 -11.29 5.51
N SER A 55 6.35 -10.10 6.09
CA SER A 55 7.19 -8.95 5.72
C SER A 55 8.68 -9.10 6.05
N LYS A 56 9.03 -10.09 6.88
CA LYS A 56 10.43 -10.48 7.16
C LYS A 56 10.90 -11.65 6.30
N GLY A 57 10.05 -12.10 5.40
CA GLY A 57 10.33 -13.18 4.47
C GLY A 57 11.10 -12.72 3.23
N LYS A 58 10.98 -13.50 2.17
CA LYS A 58 11.60 -13.20 0.87
C LYS A 58 10.68 -13.62 -0.26
N VAL A 59 10.89 -13.06 -1.43
CA VAL A 59 10.21 -13.51 -2.65
C VAL A 59 11.02 -14.65 -3.28
N VAL A 60 10.38 -15.77 -3.53
CA VAL A 60 10.99 -16.97 -4.14
C VAL A 60 10.09 -17.43 -5.28
N SER A 61 10.62 -17.40 -6.50
CA SER A 61 9.86 -17.79 -7.70
C SER A 61 8.50 -17.11 -7.79
N GLY A 62 8.45 -15.80 -7.52
CA GLY A 62 7.23 -14.99 -7.57
C GLY A 62 6.25 -15.23 -6.41
N ARG A 63 6.66 -15.90 -5.35
CA ARG A 63 5.83 -16.18 -4.16
C ARG A 63 6.47 -15.63 -2.91
N LEU A 64 5.64 -15.21 -1.98
CA LEU A 64 6.08 -14.70 -0.67
C LEU A 64 6.34 -15.85 0.30
N ALA A 65 7.61 -16.09 0.63
CA ALA A 65 8.03 -17.17 1.52
C ALA A 65 8.10 -16.66 2.98
N CYS A 66 7.38 -17.35 3.88
CA CYS A 66 7.41 -17.10 5.31
C CYS A 66 8.81 -17.41 5.89
N PRO A 67 9.41 -16.51 6.68
CA PRO A 67 10.75 -16.72 7.21
C PRO A 67 10.82 -17.83 8.27
N TYR A 68 9.67 -18.23 8.82
CA TYR A 68 9.65 -19.18 9.95
C TYR A 68 9.78 -20.62 9.47
N HIS A 69 8.94 -21.08 8.50
CA HIS A 69 8.96 -22.47 8.00
C HIS A 69 8.94 -22.58 6.48
N GLY A 70 9.19 -21.49 5.76
CA GLY A 70 9.29 -21.49 4.31
C GLY A 70 7.97 -21.69 3.55
N TRP A 71 6.81 -21.60 4.21
CA TRP A 71 5.53 -21.65 3.50
C TRP A 71 5.46 -20.51 2.49
N GLN A 72 5.09 -20.82 1.25
CA GLN A 72 5.06 -19.85 0.16
C GLN A 72 3.62 -19.52 -0.22
N PHE A 73 3.32 -18.24 -0.27
CA PHE A 73 2.00 -17.70 -0.62
C PHE A 73 2.06 -17.01 -1.98
N ASP A 74 1.06 -17.25 -2.81
CA ASP A 74 0.85 -16.53 -4.06
C ASP A 74 0.16 -15.17 -3.86
N GLY A 75 -0.04 -14.42 -4.96
CA GLY A 75 -0.68 -13.10 -4.92
C GLY A 75 -2.14 -13.12 -4.46
N SER A 76 -2.82 -14.27 -4.53
CA SER A 76 -4.18 -14.46 -3.99
C SER A 76 -4.19 -14.77 -2.49
N GLY A 77 -3.02 -14.88 -1.86
CA GLY A 77 -2.85 -15.24 -0.47
C GLY A 77 -2.93 -16.74 -0.19
N ARG A 78 -3.11 -17.60 -1.20
CA ARG A 78 -3.11 -19.05 -1.03
C ARG A 78 -1.71 -19.57 -0.80
N CYS A 79 -1.56 -20.52 0.11
CA CYS A 79 -0.32 -21.25 0.27
C CYS A 79 -0.14 -22.19 -0.92
N ALA A 80 0.89 -21.96 -1.71
CA ALA A 80 1.21 -22.72 -2.92
C ALA A 80 2.33 -23.74 -2.70
N LEU A 81 3.08 -23.65 -1.58
CA LEU A 81 4.12 -24.60 -1.21
C LEU A 81 4.27 -24.68 0.31
N ILE A 82 4.31 -25.88 0.82
CA ILE A 82 4.70 -26.22 2.20
C ILE A 82 5.92 -27.15 2.10
N PRO A 83 7.14 -26.65 2.40
CA PRO A 83 8.36 -27.44 2.18
C PRO A 83 8.37 -28.81 2.88
N SER A 84 7.79 -28.89 4.07
CA SER A 84 7.73 -30.16 4.85
C SER A 84 6.82 -31.25 4.25
N LEU A 85 5.91 -30.86 3.32
CA LEU A 85 5.03 -31.81 2.64
C LEU A 85 5.64 -32.35 1.33
N GLY A 86 6.73 -31.74 0.86
CA GLY A 86 7.29 -32.02 -0.45
C GLY A 86 6.44 -31.50 -1.62
N PRO A 87 6.89 -31.76 -2.89
CA PRO A 87 6.24 -31.18 -4.06
C PRO A 87 4.83 -31.71 -4.32
N GLU A 88 4.54 -32.94 -3.92
CA GLU A 88 3.24 -33.63 -4.12
C GLU A 88 2.34 -33.53 -2.89
N GLY A 89 2.73 -32.71 -1.88
CA GLY A 89 2.00 -32.60 -0.63
C GLY A 89 0.64 -31.91 -0.80
N ASN A 90 -0.40 -32.53 -0.21
CA ASN A 90 -1.74 -31.91 -0.22
C ASN A 90 -1.80 -30.72 0.75
N ILE A 91 -1.90 -29.51 0.19
CA ILE A 91 -2.00 -28.26 0.95
C ILE A 91 -3.47 -27.99 1.30
N PRO A 92 -3.82 -27.87 2.60
CA PRO A 92 -5.19 -27.58 2.98
C PRO A 92 -5.70 -26.26 2.40
N ALA A 93 -6.95 -26.24 1.89
CA ALA A 93 -7.56 -25.03 1.32
C ALA A 93 -7.61 -23.85 2.31
N ARG A 94 -7.65 -24.12 3.63
CA ARG A 94 -7.60 -23.11 4.70
C ARG A 94 -6.21 -22.47 4.87
N ALA A 95 -5.16 -23.03 4.24
CA ALA A 95 -3.82 -22.44 4.27
C ALA A 95 -3.77 -21.21 3.36
N LYS A 96 -4.41 -20.13 3.81
CA LYS A 96 -4.59 -18.89 3.08
C LYS A 96 -4.48 -17.70 4.04
N VAL A 97 -3.81 -16.63 3.62
CA VAL A 97 -3.85 -15.31 4.25
C VAL A 97 -4.75 -14.39 3.44
N ASP A 98 -5.23 -13.31 4.04
CA ASP A 98 -6.03 -12.34 3.32
C ASP A 98 -5.19 -11.64 2.25
N SER A 99 -5.82 -11.43 1.08
CA SER A 99 -5.28 -10.67 -0.04
C SER A 99 -6.19 -9.50 -0.33
N TYR A 100 -5.60 -8.41 -0.79
CA TYR A 100 -6.31 -7.15 -1.04
C TYR A 100 -6.18 -6.78 -2.51
N PRO A 101 -7.25 -6.26 -3.14
CA PRO A 101 -7.17 -5.74 -4.50
C PRO A 101 -6.13 -4.63 -4.60
N VAL A 102 -5.32 -4.65 -5.66
CA VAL A 102 -4.19 -3.73 -5.85
C VAL A 102 -4.32 -2.99 -7.17
N VAL A 103 -3.92 -1.74 -7.16
CA VAL A 103 -3.71 -0.94 -8.37
C VAL A 103 -2.43 -0.13 -8.22
N GLU A 104 -1.64 -0.05 -9.29
CA GLU A 104 -0.48 0.84 -9.36
C GLU A 104 -0.83 2.06 -10.19
N ARG A 105 -0.73 3.25 -9.59
CA ARG A 105 -0.93 4.53 -10.26
C ARG A 105 0.03 5.57 -9.70
N TYR A 106 0.50 6.47 -10.54
CA TYR A 106 1.29 7.65 -10.14
C TYR A 106 2.57 7.32 -9.35
N GLY A 107 3.14 6.13 -9.58
CA GLY A 107 4.30 5.66 -8.82
C GLY A 107 3.98 5.15 -7.41
N ILE A 108 2.71 4.88 -7.13
CA ILE A 108 2.22 4.39 -5.83
C ILE A 108 1.44 3.08 -6.03
N VAL A 109 1.68 2.14 -5.14
CA VAL A 109 0.90 0.90 -4.99
C VAL A 109 -0.24 1.17 -4.02
N PHE A 110 -1.48 1.09 -4.48
CA PHE A 110 -2.67 1.21 -3.64
C PHE A 110 -3.30 -0.15 -3.40
N ALA A 111 -3.83 -0.36 -2.20
CA ALA A 111 -4.69 -1.50 -1.89
C ALA A 111 -6.08 -1.03 -1.49
N PHE A 112 -7.10 -1.77 -1.93
CA PHE A 112 -8.47 -1.55 -1.48
C PHE A 112 -8.69 -2.28 -0.16
N LEU A 113 -9.01 -1.53 0.89
CA LEU A 113 -9.32 -2.06 2.22
C LEU A 113 -10.82 -1.96 2.46
N GLY A 114 -11.52 -3.08 2.34
CA GLY A 114 -12.97 -3.12 2.50
C GLY A 114 -13.56 -4.45 2.05
N ASP A 115 -14.89 -4.54 2.11
CA ASP A 115 -15.69 -5.72 1.83
C ASP A 115 -16.57 -5.60 0.58
N LEU A 116 -16.55 -4.46 -0.11
CA LEU A 116 -17.30 -4.26 -1.34
C LEU A 116 -16.80 -5.17 -2.46
N SER A 117 -17.74 -5.71 -3.22
CA SER A 117 -17.46 -6.44 -4.45
C SER A 117 -16.76 -5.54 -5.48
N GLU A 118 -16.11 -6.13 -6.47
CA GLU A 118 -15.33 -5.39 -7.47
C GLU A 118 -16.16 -4.31 -8.17
N THR A 119 -17.42 -4.60 -8.48
CA THR A 119 -18.33 -3.68 -9.18
C THR A 119 -18.84 -2.53 -8.31
N GLU A 120 -18.75 -2.67 -6.98
CA GLU A 120 -19.24 -1.67 -6.02
C GLU A 120 -18.11 -0.79 -5.48
N ARG A 121 -16.84 -1.15 -5.74
CA ARG A 121 -15.69 -0.38 -5.25
C ARG A 121 -15.66 1.00 -5.88
N PRO A 122 -15.35 2.04 -5.10
CA PRO A 122 -15.06 3.35 -5.68
C PRO A 122 -13.88 3.25 -6.66
N ALA A 123 -13.88 4.11 -7.66
CA ALA A 123 -12.73 4.20 -8.55
C ALA A 123 -11.45 4.50 -7.76
N PRO A 124 -10.28 3.94 -8.16
CA PRO A 124 -9.00 4.33 -7.59
C PRO A 124 -8.75 5.83 -7.73
N PRO A 125 -7.94 6.44 -6.84
CA PRO A 125 -7.62 7.88 -6.91
C PRO A 125 -7.19 8.29 -8.32
N GLU A 126 -7.68 9.43 -8.78
CA GLU A 126 -7.35 9.97 -10.09
C GLU A 126 -6.72 11.36 -9.96
N VAL A 127 -5.61 11.58 -10.67
CA VAL A 127 -4.93 12.87 -10.81
C VAL A 127 -4.97 13.22 -12.30
N THR A 128 -5.90 14.10 -12.66
CA THR A 128 -6.22 14.42 -14.06
C THR A 128 -5.04 15.05 -14.81
N GLU A 129 -4.18 15.79 -14.10
CA GLU A 129 -3.02 16.48 -14.65
C GLU A 129 -1.79 15.59 -14.83
N TYR A 130 -1.82 14.37 -14.30
CA TYR A 130 -0.68 13.47 -14.34
C TYR A 130 -0.32 13.12 -15.79
N ASN A 131 0.94 13.35 -16.16
CA ASN A 131 1.46 13.16 -17.52
C ASN A 131 0.88 14.10 -18.59
N GLN A 132 0.12 15.14 -18.26
CA GLN A 132 -0.33 16.12 -19.24
C GLN A 132 0.80 17.09 -19.64
N PRO A 133 0.81 17.60 -20.89
CA PRO A 133 1.76 18.61 -21.32
C PRO A 133 1.70 19.86 -20.42
N GLY A 134 2.85 20.35 -19.98
CA GLY A 134 2.94 21.51 -19.09
C GLY A 134 2.89 21.19 -17.60
N TRP A 135 2.55 19.97 -17.23
CA TRP A 135 2.56 19.51 -15.83
C TRP A 135 3.77 18.63 -15.52
N ARG A 136 4.23 18.72 -14.29
CA ARG A 136 5.29 17.86 -13.78
C ARG A 136 4.84 17.29 -12.43
N ALA A 137 4.84 15.97 -12.32
CA ALA A 137 4.53 15.28 -11.07
C ALA A 137 5.81 14.91 -10.33
N GLY A 138 5.78 15.01 -9.00
CA GLY A 138 6.80 14.53 -8.10
C GLY A 138 6.16 13.88 -6.88
N LEU A 139 6.80 12.85 -6.34
CA LEU A 139 6.38 12.20 -5.10
C LEU A 139 7.35 12.60 -4.00
N VAL A 140 6.81 13.11 -2.89
CA VAL A 140 7.56 13.43 -1.68
C VAL A 140 6.92 12.69 -0.53
N THR A 141 7.74 12.02 0.30
CA THR A 141 7.28 11.26 1.45
C THR A 141 7.79 11.93 2.72
N PHE A 142 6.94 12.09 3.70
CA PHE A 142 7.26 12.63 5.02
C PHE A 142 6.76 11.69 6.10
N ASP A 143 7.59 11.46 7.11
CA ASP A 143 7.16 10.87 8.36
C ASP A 143 6.78 11.99 9.33
N ILE A 144 5.50 12.03 9.74
CA ILE A 144 4.98 13.06 10.64
C ILE A 144 4.58 12.37 11.95
N ASP A 145 5.26 12.73 13.03
CA ASP A 145 4.93 12.24 14.38
C ASP A 145 3.73 13.02 14.94
N ALA A 146 2.57 12.76 14.35
CA ALA A 146 1.30 13.37 14.74
C ALA A 146 0.14 12.41 14.47
N TYR A 147 -0.96 12.62 15.18
CA TYR A 147 -2.20 11.91 14.88
C TYR A 147 -2.69 12.28 13.47
N TYR A 148 -3.02 11.29 12.66
CA TYR A 148 -3.26 11.48 11.22
C TYR A 148 -4.33 12.53 10.88
N GLU A 149 -5.37 12.69 11.73
CA GLU A 149 -6.41 13.71 11.51
C GLU A 149 -5.83 15.12 11.57
N ARG A 150 -4.82 15.37 12.43
CA ARG A 150 -4.13 16.68 12.49
C ARG A 150 -3.39 16.99 11.21
N SER A 151 -2.79 15.98 10.59
CA SER A 151 -2.14 16.14 9.28
C SER A 151 -3.14 16.45 8.18
N ILE A 152 -4.32 15.82 8.21
CA ILE A 152 -5.40 16.10 7.26
C ILE A 152 -5.95 17.53 7.47
N GLU A 153 -6.26 17.90 8.71
CA GLU A 153 -6.74 19.26 9.05
C GLU A 153 -5.77 20.34 8.56
N ASN A 154 -4.48 20.15 8.81
CA ASN A 154 -3.44 21.07 8.35
C ASN A 154 -3.37 21.15 6.81
N GLY A 155 -3.50 20.02 6.12
CA GLY A 155 -3.50 19.98 4.66
C GLY A 155 -4.73 20.62 4.01
N LEU A 156 -5.86 20.65 4.72
CA LEU A 156 -7.11 21.26 4.27
C LEU A 156 -7.25 22.76 4.64
N ASP A 157 -6.34 23.28 5.45
CA ASP A 157 -6.30 24.70 5.82
C ASP A 157 -5.30 25.47 4.95
N PRO A 158 -5.72 26.16 3.89
CA PRO A 158 -4.81 26.95 3.06
C PRO A 158 -4.37 28.25 3.73
N VAL A 159 -5.11 28.73 4.73
CA VAL A 159 -4.91 30.08 5.31
C VAL A 159 -3.63 30.14 6.13
N HIS A 160 -3.30 29.08 6.88
CA HIS A 160 -2.09 29.07 7.72
C HIS A 160 -0.80 29.22 6.90
N ASN A 161 -0.80 28.82 5.63
CA ASN A 161 0.39 28.88 4.76
C ASN A 161 0.99 30.28 4.67
N GLU A 162 0.16 31.32 4.66
CA GLU A 162 0.62 32.71 4.56
C GLU A 162 1.27 33.22 5.86
N PHE A 163 0.89 32.64 7.00
CA PHE A 163 1.32 33.09 8.33
C PHE A 163 2.42 32.21 8.94
N VAL A 164 2.41 30.93 8.65
CA VAL A 164 3.30 29.95 9.29
C VAL A 164 4.50 29.59 8.42
N HIS A 165 4.33 29.54 7.10
CA HIS A 165 5.38 29.11 6.17
C HIS A 165 6.07 30.30 5.51
N ALA A 166 7.21 30.73 6.07
CA ALA A 166 7.97 31.90 5.61
C ALA A 166 8.38 31.87 4.12
N LEU A 167 8.56 30.70 3.53
CA LEU A 167 8.89 30.56 2.10
C LEU A 167 7.69 30.72 1.16
N GLN A 168 6.47 30.59 1.67
CA GLN A 168 5.23 30.80 0.92
C GLN A 168 4.67 32.22 1.11
N GLY A 169 5.20 32.97 2.07
CA GLY A 169 4.72 34.28 2.50
C GLY A 169 5.01 35.46 1.57
N ASN A 170 5.43 35.24 0.33
CA ASN A 170 5.56 36.32 -0.67
C ASN A 170 4.27 36.57 -1.47
N ILE A 171 3.22 35.82 -1.20
CA ILE A 171 1.90 36.10 -1.75
C ILE A 171 1.26 37.10 -0.77
N ARG A 172 1.22 38.36 -1.12
CA ARG A 172 0.47 39.37 -0.34
C ARG A 172 -0.94 38.83 -0.12
N PHE A 173 -1.37 38.79 1.14
CA PHE A 173 -2.73 38.46 1.54
C PHE A 173 -3.73 39.23 0.67
N ARG A 174 -4.51 38.52 -0.10
CA ARG A 174 -5.54 39.06 -0.98
C ARG A 174 -6.89 38.46 -0.59
N PRO A 175 -7.62 39.11 0.34
CA PRO A 175 -8.89 38.59 0.81
C PRO A 175 -9.94 38.44 -0.29
N ASP A 176 -9.79 39.16 -1.40
CA ASP A 176 -10.63 39.10 -2.60
C ASP A 176 -10.48 37.80 -3.43
N ARG A 177 -9.49 36.97 -3.13
CA ARG A 177 -9.24 35.66 -3.79
C ARG A 177 -9.59 34.45 -2.94
N MET A 178 -10.10 34.67 -1.75
CA MET A 178 -10.48 33.62 -0.79
C MET A 178 -12.00 33.38 -0.80
N SER A 179 -12.62 33.27 -1.97
CA SER A 179 -14.03 32.91 -2.14
C SER A 179 -14.20 31.46 -2.56
#